data_68d93465a3c3df89a1cfcc6e4fb9a9e5
#
_entry.id   68d93465a3c3df89a1cfcc6e4fb9a9e5
#
_cell.length_a   1.000
_cell.length_b   1.000
_cell.length_c   1.000
_cell.angle_alpha   90.00
_cell.angle_beta   90.00
_cell.angle_gamma   90.00
#
_symmetry.space_group_name_H-M   'P 1'
#
loop_
_entity.id
_entity.type
_entity.pdbx_description
1 polymer ?
#
loop_
_entity_poly.entity_id
_entity_poly.type
_entity_poly.pdbx_seq_one_letter_code
_entity_poly.pdbx_strand_id
1 'polypeptide(L)'
;MQAAKDSFYMALRTRLAALDPARTVMIDGVVVPGIVVRENMEPRFNEAQPGVFYVDWGEVLIAESSRPMLGIECAIWYASEGSIGGSGVDRGRVLAEMDVELLNICDPPHTEMIDYSQTPSADLGTGIFWTVPELGNDPGDTPIAKQEWSAGTARIAHYAQLKLYFFLPEVVA
;
A
#
# COMPACT_ATOMS: atom_id res chain seq x y z
N MET A 1 -13.75 10.98 -0.10
CA MET A 1 -12.79 10.14 0.65
C MET A 1 -12.49 8.84 -0.09
N GLN A 2 -13.49 8.03 -0.46
CA GLN A 2 -13.25 6.75 -1.15
C GLN A 2 -12.52 6.95 -2.48
N ALA A 3 -12.94 7.91 -3.31
CA ALA A 3 -12.26 8.20 -4.58
C ALA A 3 -10.77 8.52 -4.42
N ALA A 4 -10.37 9.18 -3.30
CA ALA A 4 -8.95 9.45 -3.03
C ALA A 4 -8.17 8.16 -2.71
N LYS A 5 -8.73 7.27 -1.90
CA LYS A 5 -8.15 5.95 -1.60
C LYS A 5 -8.00 5.10 -2.86
N ASP A 6 -9.07 5.05 -3.66
CA ASP A 6 -9.09 4.28 -4.91
C ASP A 6 -8.06 4.83 -5.90
N SER A 7 -7.96 6.16 -6.05
CA SER A 7 -6.99 6.80 -6.95
C SER A 7 -5.55 6.53 -6.51
N PHE A 8 -5.26 6.60 -5.22
CA PHE A 8 -3.95 6.24 -4.69
C PHE A 8 -3.62 4.77 -5.00
N TYR A 9 -4.52 3.85 -4.65
CA TYR A 9 -4.34 2.42 -4.90
C TYR A 9 -4.11 2.11 -6.37
N MET A 10 -4.92 2.68 -7.26
CA MET A 10 -4.81 2.47 -8.70
C MET A 10 -3.51 3.06 -9.28
N ALA A 11 -3.05 4.20 -8.75
CA ALA A 11 -1.77 4.78 -9.14
C ALA A 11 -0.60 3.86 -8.78
N LEU A 12 -0.53 3.40 -7.52
CA LEU A 12 0.51 2.48 -7.08
C LEU A 12 0.48 1.17 -7.87
N ARG A 13 -0.70 0.62 -8.09
CA ARG A 13 -0.91 -0.62 -8.84
C ARG A 13 -0.44 -0.51 -10.30
N THR A 14 -0.75 0.60 -10.96
CA THR A 14 -0.33 0.87 -12.34
C THR A 14 1.18 1.03 -12.42
N ARG A 15 1.77 1.76 -11.48
CA ARG A 15 3.21 1.99 -11.42
C ARG A 15 3.98 0.70 -11.10
N LEU A 16 3.48 -0.13 -10.20
CA LEU A 16 4.08 -1.43 -9.91
C LEU A 16 4.05 -2.34 -11.14
N ALA A 17 2.95 -2.42 -11.85
CA ALA A 17 2.85 -3.20 -13.08
C ALA A 17 3.84 -2.74 -14.17
N ALA A 18 4.17 -1.45 -14.20
CA ALA A 18 5.14 -0.90 -15.13
C ALA A 18 6.60 -1.12 -14.67
N LEU A 19 6.85 -1.05 -13.35
CA LEU A 19 8.18 -1.17 -12.75
C LEU A 19 8.64 -2.63 -12.67
N ASP A 20 7.79 -3.48 -12.11
CA ASP A 20 8.01 -4.92 -11.97
C ASP A 20 6.78 -5.73 -12.39
N PRO A 21 6.62 -6.05 -13.68
CA PRO A 21 5.50 -6.84 -14.18
C PRO A 21 5.42 -8.27 -13.61
N ALA A 22 6.51 -8.78 -13.04
CA ALA A 22 6.56 -10.11 -12.44
C ALA A 22 6.01 -10.14 -11.00
N ARG A 23 5.98 -9.00 -10.34
CA ARG A 23 5.43 -8.87 -8.98
C ARG A 23 3.91 -8.87 -9.02
N THR A 24 3.35 -10.05 -8.93
CA THR A 24 1.91 -10.28 -9.04
C THR A 24 1.36 -11.08 -7.87
N VAL A 25 0.05 -11.00 -7.68
CA VAL A 25 -0.70 -11.80 -6.72
C VAL A 25 -1.97 -12.34 -7.39
N MET A 26 -2.42 -13.51 -6.96
CA MET A 26 -3.69 -14.07 -7.43
C MET A 26 -4.79 -13.69 -6.45
N ILE A 27 -5.82 -12.99 -6.94
CA ILE A 27 -7.03 -12.64 -6.19
C ILE A 27 -8.23 -13.19 -6.97
N ASP A 28 -9.03 -14.04 -6.33
CA ASP A 28 -10.23 -14.64 -6.92
C ASP A 28 -10.00 -15.29 -8.30
N GLY A 29 -8.82 -15.92 -8.47
CA GLY A 29 -8.44 -16.56 -9.73
C GLY A 29 -7.91 -15.61 -10.81
N VAL A 30 -7.77 -14.32 -10.52
CA VAL A 30 -7.21 -13.31 -11.43
C VAL A 30 -5.82 -12.90 -10.96
N VAL A 31 -4.85 -12.92 -11.88
CA VAL A 31 -3.50 -12.42 -11.63
C VAL A 31 -3.51 -10.90 -11.75
N VAL A 32 -3.08 -10.22 -10.69
CA VAL A 32 -3.04 -8.76 -10.59
C VAL A 32 -1.67 -8.29 -10.05
N PRO A 33 -1.28 -7.02 -10.22
CA PRO A 33 -0.07 -6.49 -9.59
C PRO A 33 -0.06 -6.74 -8.08
N GLY A 34 1.10 -7.02 -7.51
CA GLY A 34 1.31 -7.47 -6.14
C GLY A 34 1.08 -6.38 -5.07
N ILE A 35 -0.02 -5.70 -5.18
CA ILE A 35 -0.51 -4.69 -4.25
C ILE A 35 -1.97 -4.97 -3.90
N VAL A 36 -2.31 -5.00 -2.61
CA VAL A 36 -3.63 -5.36 -2.10
C VAL A 36 -4.07 -4.36 -1.03
N VAL A 37 -5.32 -3.88 -1.12
CA VAL A 37 -5.94 -3.07 -0.07
C VAL A 37 -6.70 -3.97 0.89
N ARG A 38 -6.51 -3.73 2.19
CA ARG A 38 -7.24 -4.43 3.26
C ARG A 38 -8.19 -3.48 3.99
N GLU A 39 -9.13 -2.92 3.27
CA GLU A 39 -10.13 -2.05 3.86
C GLU A 39 -11.27 -2.88 4.45
N ASN A 40 -11.61 -2.60 5.72
CA ASN A 40 -12.73 -3.22 6.44
C ASN A 40 -12.71 -4.76 6.52
N MET A 41 -11.56 -5.37 6.31
CA MET A 41 -11.38 -6.80 6.47
C MET A 41 -10.74 -7.11 7.83
N GLU A 42 -11.30 -8.05 8.57
CA GLU A 42 -10.53 -8.66 9.65
C GLU A 42 -9.27 -9.28 9.04
N PRO A 43 -8.08 -8.94 9.57
CA PRO A 43 -6.86 -9.48 9.02
C PRO A 43 -6.83 -10.99 9.18
N ARG A 44 -7.05 -11.72 8.10
CA ARG A 44 -6.76 -13.16 8.05
C ARG A 44 -5.28 -13.33 7.79
N PHE A 45 -4.50 -13.29 8.87
CA PHE A 45 -3.04 -13.30 8.83
C PHE A 45 -2.43 -14.51 8.13
N ASN A 46 -3.15 -15.62 8.06
CA ASN A 46 -2.69 -16.85 7.41
C ASN A 46 -2.61 -16.76 5.89
N GLU A 47 -3.06 -15.66 5.29
CA GLU A 47 -3.14 -15.48 3.84
C GLU A 47 -2.14 -14.45 3.29
N ALA A 48 -1.30 -13.82 4.13
CA ALA A 48 -0.31 -12.89 3.65
C ALA A 48 0.74 -13.60 2.79
N GLN A 49 0.80 -13.23 1.51
CA GLN A 49 1.75 -13.78 0.55
C GLN A 49 3.05 -12.98 0.60
N PRO A 50 4.22 -13.64 0.61
CA PRO A 50 5.50 -12.96 0.46
C PRO A 50 5.58 -12.20 -0.85
N GLY A 51 6.27 -11.07 -0.85
CA GLY A 51 6.46 -10.26 -2.04
C GLY A 51 5.24 -9.43 -2.45
N VAL A 52 4.21 -9.34 -1.61
CA VAL A 52 3.01 -8.52 -1.84
C VAL A 52 3.00 -7.33 -0.89
N PHE A 53 2.65 -6.16 -1.40
CA PHE A 53 2.41 -4.95 -0.62
C PHE A 53 0.95 -4.92 -0.16
N TYR A 54 0.73 -4.75 1.13
CA TYR A 54 -0.59 -4.67 1.74
C TYR A 54 -0.83 -3.26 2.26
N VAL A 55 -1.78 -2.58 1.64
CA VAL A 55 -2.18 -1.21 2.00
C VAL A 55 -3.29 -1.26 3.04
N ASP A 56 -3.09 -0.57 4.15
CA ASP A 56 -4.07 -0.42 5.23
C ASP A 56 -4.31 1.05 5.52
N TRP A 57 -5.56 1.41 5.87
CA TRP A 57 -5.97 2.77 6.10
C TRP A 57 -6.13 3.03 7.59
N GLY A 58 -5.44 4.06 8.07
CA GLY A 58 -5.52 4.51 9.45
C GLY A 58 -6.51 5.64 9.65
N GLU A 59 -6.19 6.53 10.58
CA GLU A 59 -7.05 7.62 11.00
C GLU A 59 -7.22 8.69 9.94
N VAL A 60 -8.39 9.32 9.96
CA VAL A 60 -8.67 10.51 9.15
C VAL A 60 -8.18 11.74 9.90
N LEU A 61 -7.35 12.54 9.23
CA LEU A 61 -6.77 13.77 9.75
C LEU A 61 -7.44 14.97 9.08
N ILE A 62 -7.69 16.01 9.84
CA ILE A 62 -8.15 17.29 9.31
C ILE A 62 -6.94 18.20 9.25
N ALA A 63 -6.52 18.61 8.05
CA ALA A 63 -5.48 19.59 7.90
C ALA A 63 -6.10 21.00 7.93
N GLU A 64 -5.57 21.88 8.78
CA GLU A 64 -5.97 23.27 8.83
C GLU A 64 -5.45 24.00 7.58
N SER A 65 -6.37 24.40 6.71
CA SER A 65 -6.08 25.23 5.56
C SER A 65 -7.26 26.15 5.26
N SER A 66 -7.04 27.18 4.44
CA SER A 66 -8.10 28.08 3.97
C SER A 66 -9.15 27.36 3.11
N ARG A 67 -8.81 26.19 2.57
CA ARG A 67 -9.71 25.23 1.90
C ARG A 67 -9.67 23.93 2.67
N PRO A 68 -10.83 23.31 3.00
CA PRO A 68 -10.87 22.06 3.74
C PRO A 68 -10.06 20.97 3.03
N MET A 69 -9.00 20.52 3.68
CA MET A 69 -8.15 19.44 3.22
C MET A 69 -8.23 18.30 4.23
N LEU A 70 -8.52 17.12 3.76
CA LEU A 70 -8.50 15.91 4.57
C LEU A 70 -7.19 15.14 4.33
N GLY A 71 -6.68 14.55 5.40
CA GLY A 71 -5.59 13.60 5.36
C GLY A 71 -6.08 12.23 5.81
N ILE A 72 -5.43 11.18 5.32
CA ILE A 72 -5.65 9.81 5.76
C ILE A 72 -4.28 9.19 6.01
N GLU A 73 -4.09 8.61 7.17
CA GLU A 73 -2.92 7.79 7.43
C GLU A 73 -3.00 6.51 6.61
N CYS A 74 -1.88 6.11 6.04
CA CYS A 74 -1.76 4.91 5.24
C CYS A 74 -0.54 4.13 5.72
N ALA A 75 -0.75 2.87 6.01
CA ALA A 75 0.29 1.91 6.32
C ALA A 75 0.44 0.94 5.15
N ILE A 76 1.67 0.66 4.76
CA ILE A 76 1.99 -0.36 3.76
C ILE A 76 2.96 -1.34 4.41
N TRP A 77 2.58 -2.60 4.47
CA TRP A 77 3.41 -3.64 5.04
C TRP A 77 3.63 -4.77 4.03
N TYR A 78 4.76 -5.42 4.12
CA TYR A 78 5.20 -6.46 3.20
C TYR A 78 6.22 -7.36 3.88
N ALA A 79 6.32 -8.59 3.40
CA ALA A 79 7.21 -9.60 3.95
C ALA A 79 7.95 -10.35 2.85
N SER A 80 9.08 -10.94 3.20
CA SER A 80 9.79 -11.89 2.36
C SER A 80 9.93 -13.23 3.07
N GLU A 81 10.02 -14.29 2.29
CA GLU A 81 10.46 -15.61 2.75
C GLU A 81 11.91 -15.83 2.32
N GLY A 82 12.73 -16.29 3.26
CA GLY A 82 14.09 -16.72 2.96
C GLY A 82 14.19 -18.25 2.92
N SER A 83 15.27 -18.75 2.38
CA SER A 83 15.57 -20.18 2.40
C SER A 83 15.90 -20.69 3.81
N ILE A 84 15.46 -21.92 4.13
CA ILE A 84 15.74 -22.65 5.40
C ILE A 84 17.24 -22.91 5.50
N GLY A 85 18.12 -22.38 5.15
CA GLY A 85 19.56 -22.67 5.25
C GLY A 85 20.38 -21.40 5.12
N GLY A 86 19.72 -20.31 4.76
CA GLY A 86 20.36 -19.02 4.60
C GLY A 86 20.60 -18.31 5.94
N SER A 87 21.62 -17.52 6.00
CA SER A 87 21.95 -16.69 7.16
C SER A 87 20.97 -15.53 7.40
N GLY A 88 19.86 -15.46 6.67
CA GLY A 88 18.88 -14.35 6.69
C GLY A 88 19.25 -13.19 5.77
N VAL A 89 20.43 -13.22 5.15
CA VAL A 89 20.91 -12.16 4.25
C VAL A 89 20.09 -12.09 2.96
N ASP A 90 19.66 -13.23 2.44
CA ASP A 90 18.80 -13.34 1.28
C ASP A 90 17.43 -12.66 1.50
N ARG A 91 16.84 -12.84 2.67
CA ARG A 91 15.58 -12.19 3.06
C ARG A 91 15.70 -10.68 3.13
N GLY A 92 16.78 -10.21 3.73
CA GLY A 92 17.07 -8.78 3.82
C GLY A 92 17.28 -8.13 2.45
N ARG A 93 17.87 -8.84 1.49
CA ARG A 93 18.01 -8.34 0.11
C ARG A 93 16.65 -8.18 -0.58
N VAL A 94 15.79 -9.18 -0.48
CA VAL A 94 14.44 -9.12 -1.08
C VAL A 94 13.63 -7.96 -0.47
N LEU A 95 13.71 -7.76 0.85
CA LEU A 95 13.05 -6.62 1.49
C LEU A 95 13.65 -5.29 1.05
N ALA A 96 14.96 -5.17 0.94
CA ALA A 96 15.60 -3.96 0.44
C ALA A 96 15.23 -3.64 -1.03
N GLU A 97 15.05 -4.65 -1.86
CA GLU A 97 14.50 -4.48 -3.21
C GLU A 97 13.06 -3.97 -3.17
N MET A 98 12.22 -4.54 -2.31
CA MET A 98 10.84 -4.08 -2.11
C MET A 98 10.77 -2.66 -1.54
N ASP A 99 11.67 -2.28 -0.64
CA ASP A 99 11.80 -0.90 -0.13
C ASP A 99 12.01 0.09 -1.29
N VAL A 100 12.95 -0.23 -2.19
CA VAL A 100 13.24 0.60 -3.36
C VAL A 100 12.07 0.64 -4.33
N GLU A 101 11.42 -0.50 -4.58
CA GLU A 101 10.21 -0.55 -5.41
C GLU A 101 9.09 0.31 -4.83
N LEU A 102 8.85 0.22 -3.52
CA LEU A 102 7.81 1.02 -2.85
C LEU A 102 8.08 2.51 -2.99
N LEU A 103 9.32 2.95 -2.77
CA LEU A 103 9.71 4.35 -2.96
C LEU A 103 9.47 4.80 -4.40
N ASN A 104 9.84 3.99 -5.38
CA ASN A 104 9.67 4.30 -6.80
C ASN A 104 8.19 4.37 -7.22
N ILE A 105 7.33 3.47 -6.75
CA ILE A 105 5.91 3.51 -7.10
C ILE A 105 5.17 4.65 -6.38
N CYS A 106 5.70 5.13 -5.26
CA CYS A 106 5.19 6.31 -4.58
C CYS A 106 5.68 7.64 -5.18
N ASP A 107 6.63 7.62 -6.12
CA ASP A 107 7.12 8.80 -6.83
C ASP A 107 6.57 8.85 -8.28
N PRO A 108 6.02 9.99 -8.75
CA PRO A 108 5.79 11.26 -8.04
C PRO A 108 4.67 11.15 -6.99
N PRO A 109 4.75 11.92 -5.89
CA PRO A 109 3.83 11.77 -4.74
C PRO A 109 2.47 12.45 -4.96
N HIS A 110 1.91 12.32 -6.14
CA HIS A 110 0.61 12.87 -6.52
C HIS A 110 -0.01 12.10 -7.70
N THR A 111 -1.34 12.21 -7.82
CA THR A 111 -2.10 11.77 -8.99
C THR A 111 -3.44 12.52 -9.06
N GLU A 112 -4.15 12.39 -10.17
CA GLU A 112 -5.53 12.87 -10.30
C GLU A 112 -6.47 12.05 -9.43
N MET A 113 -7.52 12.70 -8.93
CA MET A 113 -8.56 12.02 -8.17
C MET A 113 -9.67 11.58 -9.13
N ILE A 114 -9.84 10.27 -9.25
CA ILE A 114 -10.75 9.61 -10.19
C ILE A 114 -11.87 8.91 -9.41
N ASP A 115 -13.09 9.09 -9.85
CA ASP A 115 -14.24 8.31 -9.37
C ASP A 115 -14.37 7.01 -10.18
N TYR A 116 -13.90 5.92 -9.58
CA TYR A 116 -13.96 4.58 -10.17
C TYR A 116 -15.31 3.89 -9.97
N SER A 117 -16.24 4.49 -9.23
CA SER A 117 -17.59 3.94 -9.07
C SER A 117 -18.45 4.12 -10.34
N GLN A 118 -18.02 5.00 -11.24
CA GLN A 118 -18.70 5.28 -12.50
C GLN A 118 -18.12 4.46 -13.66
N THR A 119 -18.92 4.27 -14.70
CA THR A 119 -18.49 3.61 -15.94
C THR A 119 -18.94 4.45 -17.14
N PRO A 120 -18.02 5.08 -17.88
CA PRO A 120 -16.56 5.15 -17.61
C PRO A 120 -16.24 5.92 -16.34
N SER A 121 -15.06 5.67 -15.74
CA SER A 121 -14.57 6.40 -14.58
C SER A 121 -14.45 7.90 -14.88
N ALA A 122 -14.75 8.74 -13.89
CA ALA A 122 -14.83 10.19 -14.06
C ALA A 122 -13.69 10.90 -13.31
N ASP A 123 -13.01 11.82 -13.98
CA ASP A 123 -12.08 12.75 -13.35
C ASP A 123 -12.86 13.76 -12.50
N LEU A 124 -12.47 13.91 -11.22
CA LEU A 124 -13.11 14.84 -10.30
C LEU A 124 -12.53 16.26 -10.36
N GLY A 125 -11.61 16.55 -11.30
CA GLY A 125 -11.01 17.86 -11.52
C GLY A 125 -10.12 18.34 -10.36
N THR A 126 -9.66 17.43 -9.50
CA THR A 126 -8.77 17.72 -8.36
C THR A 126 -7.78 16.57 -8.20
N GLY A 127 -6.65 16.85 -7.54
CA GLY A 127 -5.61 15.86 -7.31
C GLY A 127 -5.57 15.38 -5.87
N ILE A 128 -4.91 14.26 -5.69
CA ILE A 128 -4.44 13.76 -4.40
C ILE A 128 -2.92 13.82 -4.35
N PHE A 129 -2.36 13.94 -3.17
CA PHE A 129 -0.92 13.90 -2.94
C PHE A 129 -0.62 13.19 -1.62
N TRP A 130 0.61 12.71 -1.47
CA TRP A 130 1.01 11.98 -0.28
C TRP A 130 2.44 12.30 0.14
N THR A 131 2.77 12.00 1.37
CA THR A 131 4.14 12.13 1.88
C THR A 131 5.01 11.00 1.36
N VAL A 132 6.32 11.22 1.32
CA VAL A 132 7.28 10.14 1.07
C VAL A 132 7.09 9.04 2.14
N PRO A 133 7.06 7.75 1.76
CA PRO A 133 6.95 6.67 2.73
C PRO A 133 8.10 6.68 3.75
N GLU A 134 7.76 6.62 5.02
CA GLU A 134 8.72 6.41 6.11
C GLU A 134 8.89 4.91 6.31
N LEU A 135 10.03 4.38 5.85
CA LEU A 135 10.35 2.96 5.92
C LEU A 135 10.84 2.57 7.31
N GLY A 136 10.45 1.40 7.76
CA GLY A 136 10.89 0.85 9.03
C GLY A 136 10.73 -0.67 9.11
N ASN A 137 11.38 -1.26 10.09
CA ASN A 137 11.13 -2.64 10.44
C ASN A 137 9.74 -2.76 11.07
N ASP A 138 9.08 -3.89 10.84
CA ASP A 138 7.82 -4.19 11.49
C ASP A 138 7.97 -4.06 13.03
N PRO A 139 7.20 -3.17 13.69
CA PRO A 139 7.30 -2.97 15.13
C PRO A 139 6.85 -4.17 15.98
N GLY A 140 6.49 -5.29 15.36
CA GLY A 140 6.01 -6.49 16.06
C GLY A 140 4.51 -6.47 16.39
N ASP A 141 3.85 -5.36 16.15
CA ASP A 141 2.41 -5.18 16.38
C ASP A 141 1.56 -5.28 15.12
N THR A 142 2.21 -5.35 13.97
CA THR A 142 1.51 -5.51 12.70
C THR A 142 0.88 -6.90 12.59
N PRO A 143 -0.11 -7.03 11.75
CA PRO A 143 -0.72 -8.33 11.46
C PRO A 143 0.28 -9.41 11.03
N ILE A 144 1.33 -9.05 10.31
CA ILE A 144 2.36 -10.02 9.89
C ILE A 144 3.19 -10.53 11.06
N ALA A 145 3.59 -9.64 11.97
CA ALA A 145 4.38 -10.01 13.14
C ALA A 145 3.64 -10.92 14.12
N LYS A 146 2.31 -10.82 14.16
CA LYS A 146 1.44 -11.68 14.99
C LYS A 146 1.14 -13.04 14.37
N GLN A 147 1.58 -13.29 13.16
CA GLN A 147 1.41 -14.58 12.52
C GLN A 147 2.26 -15.63 13.22
N GLU A 148 1.64 -16.70 13.71
CA GLU A 148 2.37 -17.84 14.26
C GLU A 148 3.22 -18.49 13.15
N TRP A 149 4.52 -18.55 13.39
CA TRP A 149 5.46 -19.12 12.46
C TRP A 149 5.38 -20.65 12.54
N SER A 150 4.99 -21.29 11.47
CA SER A 150 5.16 -22.74 11.35
C SER A 150 6.66 -23.06 11.36
N ALA A 151 7.04 -24.12 12.08
CA ALA A 151 8.43 -24.54 12.19
C ALA A 151 9.08 -24.68 10.80
N GLY A 152 10.10 -23.88 10.53
CA GLY A 152 10.88 -23.92 9.30
C GLY A 152 10.72 -22.74 8.32
N THR A 153 9.73 -21.88 8.49
CA THR A 153 9.59 -20.64 7.68
C THR A 153 9.92 -19.44 8.53
N ALA A 154 11.02 -18.77 8.24
CA ALA A 154 11.31 -17.48 8.84
C ALA A 154 10.88 -16.39 7.87
N ARG A 155 9.89 -15.59 8.26
CA ARG A 155 9.52 -14.36 7.55
C ARG A 155 10.12 -13.17 8.26
N ILE A 156 10.53 -12.19 7.52
CA ILE A 156 10.80 -10.86 8.04
C ILE A 156 9.89 -9.89 7.30
N ALA A 157 9.46 -8.87 8.01
CA ALA A 157 8.53 -7.89 7.48
C ALA A 157 9.07 -6.47 7.62
N HIS A 158 8.75 -5.64 6.65
CA HIS A 158 8.94 -4.20 6.71
C HIS A 158 7.58 -3.50 6.74
N TYR A 159 7.62 -2.27 7.18
CA TYR A 159 6.48 -1.43 7.35
C TYR A 159 6.81 -0.01 6.85
N ALA A 160 5.92 0.57 6.10
CA ALA A 160 6.05 1.94 5.64
C ALA A 160 4.81 2.74 6.05
N GLN A 161 5.02 3.98 6.50
CA GLN A 161 3.94 4.92 6.80
C GLN A 161 3.99 6.11 5.84
N LEU A 162 2.84 6.54 5.40
CA LEU A 162 2.65 7.77 4.65
C LEU A 162 1.31 8.42 5.01
N LYS A 163 1.13 9.67 4.60
CA LYS A 163 -0.14 10.39 4.73
C LYS A 163 -0.63 10.79 3.36
N LEU A 164 -1.86 10.43 3.05
CA LEU A 164 -2.57 10.79 1.84
C LEU A 164 -3.40 12.04 2.10
N TYR A 165 -3.30 13.04 1.24
CA TYR A 165 -4.04 14.30 1.33
C TYR A 165 -4.86 14.56 0.08
N PHE A 166 -6.06 15.14 0.27
CA PHE A 166 -6.94 15.55 -0.83
C PHE A 166 -7.86 16.68 -0.39
N PHE A 167 -8.28 17.50 -1.36
CA PHE A 167 -9.31 18.49 -1.13
C PHE A 167 -10.69 17.88 -1.33
N LEU A 168 -11.64 18.29 -0.48
CA LEU A 168 -13.02 17.94 -0.73
C LEU A 168 -13.50 18.58 -2.03
N PRO A 169 -14.27 17.86 -2.87
CA PRO A 169 -14.91 18.44 -4.04
C PRO A 169 -15.76 19.65 -3.60
N GLU A 170 -15.74 20.70 -4.39
CA GLU A 170 -16.64 21.82 -4.16
C GLU A 170 -18.07 21.31 -4.36
N VAL A 171 -18.89 21.45 -3.33
CA VAL A 171 -20.33 21.25 -3.48
C VAL A 171 -20.84 22.43 -4.30
N VAL A 172 -21.03 22.22 -5.60
CA VAL A 172 -21.73 23.19 -6.44
C VAL A 172 -23.18 23.19 -5.96
N ALA A 173 -23.56 24.26 -5.26
CA ALA A 173 -24.91 24.48 -4.75
C ALA A 173 -25.88 24.83 -5.88
#